data_113a7a3b5145a8063e8e19944c2bc1ba
#
_entry.id   113a7a3b5145a8063e8e19944c2bc1ba
#
_cell.length_a   1.000
_cell.length_b   1.000
_cell.length_c   1.000
_cell.angle_alpha   90.00
_cell.angle_beta   90.00
_cell.angle_gamma   90.00
#
_symmetry.space_group_name_H-M   'P 1'
#
loop_
_entity.id
_entity.type
_entity.pdbx_description
1 polymer ?
#
loop_
_entity_poly.entity_id
_entity_poly.type
_entity_poly.pdbx_seq_one_letter_code
_entity_poly.pdbx_strand_id
1 'polypeptide(L)'
;GMISNQIASGHLLAKTGGIIKIPVVADGDKVTISYYYSANFNIEGGTAITTTSGSTTLVENVVYTYNVATATNPGFVTLNMLGTNYTTYFPEIKIGSPIPYTSTITVGADKTYKTINEALTAVSNMTRTTTTTDSDRVTIMIDPGNYEEMIVISKPNITLKNASATPSIGLLNQGVDIDPNAVRITSYYGVGYNYFSQGTDNKWNAEALAVNKENGYTNYTNVSGTTNNSYWNATAVINSTGFVADQIIFENSYNQYISKKESEDVLVLVPGNKGVRPTTKGSVAVQNKSFVERAAAIGIPNGIDKVVLNKCRVVGRQDSFFGGTTARVVVYKGVMMGATDYIFGGMNAVFYQTELAMNTSEDPNDTCYITAAQQATGRGYLMYECKVTTAIPGTETASTYRSKPGYFGRPWQATTSEVVFYNTTIETSNNPTYNGQSLIFPLGWNNSLGGNSAKMYEYGTIENSGVNNAASRAAWATLLTTPVLADGTAITTFNFTKGTDNWDPIPALIAADPLGTKKYEATISVNATAYKNNIVVSNVKSATKVNVYAMNGSLVKSFETNTDTNFNLNAGIWIVVLKNNEGQKSVKLLTY
;
A
#
# COMPACT_ATOMS: atom_id res chain seq x y z
N GLY A 1 43.53 -22.33 -5.15
CA GLY A 1 43.81 -20.97 -5.52
C GLY A 1 42.59 -20.33 -6.10
N MET A 2 42.21 -19.17 -5.60
CA MET A 2 41.11 -18.37 -6.17
C MET A 2 41.57 -17.96 -7.59
N ILE A 3 40.92 -18.48 -8.59
CA ILE A 3 41.27 -18.17 -9.97
C ILE A 3 40.30 -17.13 -10.45
N SER A 4 40.85 -15.95 -10.67
CA SER A 4 40.25 -14.80 -11.33
C SER A 4 39.02 -14.19 -10.66
N ASN A 5 39.24 -13.09 -9.99
CA ASN A 5 38.26 -12.09 -9.59
C ASN A 5 37.65 -11.37 -10.81
N GLN A 6 36.95 -12.07 -11.68
CA GLN A 6 36.12 -11.41 -12.65
C GLN A 6 34.72 -11.31 -12.06
N ILE A 7 34.39 -10.15 -11.48
CA ILE A 7 33.03 -9.75 -11.23
C ILE A 7 32.46 -9.32 -12.59
N ALA A 8 31.97 -10.27 -13.36
CA ALA A 8 31.17 -9.95 -14.51
C ALA A 8 29.73 -9.69 -13.97
N SER A 9 29.24 -8.50 -14.13
CA SER A 9 27.86 -8.12 -13.74
C SER A 9 27.53 -8.28 -12.25
N GLY A 10 28.51 -8.06 -11.34
CA GLY A 10 28.30 -8.18 -9.90
C GLY A 10 28.25 -9.62 -9.34
N HIS A 11 28.53 -10.62 -10.14
CA HIS A 11 28.47 -12.02 -9.73
C HIS A 11 29.86 -12.63 -9.55
N LEU A 12 30.01 -13.51 -8.55
CA LEU A 12 31.22 -14.29 -8.41
C LEU A 12 31.25 -15.37 -9.49
N LEU A 13 32.31 -15.36 -10.30
CA LEU A 13 32.53 -16.35 -11.34
C LEU A 13 33.57 -17.37 -10.86
N ALA A 14 33.19 -18.65 -10.87
CA ALA A 14 34.10 -19.74 -10.51
C ALA A 14 34.23 -20.75 -11.64
N LYS A 15 35.47 -21.20 -11.87
CA LYS A 15 35.82 -22.17 -12.89
C LYS A 15 36.20 -23.52 -12.30
N THR A 16 36.21 -24.53 -13.14
CA THR A 16 36.65 -25.90 -12.83
C THR A 16 37.94 -25.93 -12.01
N GLY A 17 37.95 -26.73 -10.96
CA GLY A 17 39.07 -26.86 -10.02
C GLY A 17 39.17 -25.75 -8.97
N GLY A 18 38.30 -24.74 -9.02
CA GLY A 18 38.20 -23.70 -7.99
C GLY A 18 37.57 -24.23 -6.73
N ILE A 19 37.94 -23.62 -5.59
CA ILE A 19 37.35 -23.91 -4.28
C ILE A 19 36.88 -22.57 -3.69
N ILE A 20 35.63 -22.54 -3.23
CA ILE A 20 35.07 -21.42 -2.48
C ILE A 20 34.84 -21.89 -1.03
N LYS A 21 35.41 -21.17 -0.07
CA LYS A 21 35.15 -21.39 1.37
C LYS A 21 34.27 -20.28 1.89
N ILE A 22 33.09 -20.65 2.39
CA ILE A 22 32.08 -19.75 2.91
C ILE A 22 32.16 -19.82 4.43
N PRO A 23 32.55 -18.75 5.14
CA PRO A 23 32.62 -18.77 6.61
C PRO A 23 31.22 -18.94 7.21
N VAL A 24 31.11 -19.74 8.25
CA VAL A 24 29.88 -19.99 9.02
C VAL A 24 30.18 -19.84 10.50
N VAL A 25 29.18 -19.52 11.31
CA VAL A 25 29.39 -19.18 12.74
C VAL A 25 28.97 -20.31 13.66
N ALA A 26 27.86 -20.97 13.37
CA ALA A 26 27.27 -21.96 14.26
C ALA A 26 26.84 -23.23 13.51
N ASP A 27 26.85 -24.34 14.28
CA ASP A 27 26.24 -25.59 13.81
C ASP A 27 24.75 -25.35 13.49
N GLY A 28 24.31 -25.87 12.36
CA GLY A 28 22.97 -25.63 11.85
C GLY A 28 22.79 -24.37 10.99
N ASP A 29 23.83 -23.54 10.81
CA ASP A 29 23.77 -22.40 9.90
C ASP A 29 23.37 -22.85 8.49
N LYS A 30 22.45 -22.10 7.90
CA LYS A 30 22.03 -22.33 6.51
C LYS A 30 22.84 -21.48 5.57
N VAL A 31 23.40 -22.10 4.54
CA VAL A 31 24.05 -21.41 3.42
C VAL A 31 23.16 -21.59 2.20
N THR A 32 22.54 -20.50 1.77
CA THR A 32 21.78 -20.46 0.51
C THR A 32 22.71 -20.00 -0.59
N ILE A 33 22.84 -20.83 -1.60
CA ILE A 33 23.74 -20.61 -2.74
C ILE A 33 22.87 -20.44 -3.98
N SER A 34 22.90 -19.26 -4.57
CA SER A 34 22.27 -18.98 -5.85
C SER A 34 23.29 -19.16 -6.98
N TYR A 35 22.91 -19.86 -8.04
CA TYR A 35 23.82 -20.18 -9.15
C TYR A 35 23.08 -20.24 -10.48
N TYR A 36 23.81 -20.10 -11.60
CA TYR A 36 23.24 -20.21 -12.93
C TYR A 36 24.29 -20.50 -14.01
N TYR A 37 23.88 -20.63 -15.25
CA TYR A 37 24.62 -20.86 -16.46
C TYR A 37 25.05 -22.35 -16.60
N SER A 38 26.34 -22.66 -16.68
CA SER A 38 26.85 -24.02 -16.76
C SER A 38 27.44 -24.47 -15.42
N ALA A 39 26.62 -24.33 -14.34
CA ALA A 39 27.09 -24.69 -13.02
C ALA A 39 27.37 -26.19 -12.89
N ASN A 40 28.52 -26.50 -12.28
CA ASN A 40 28.85 -27.86 -11.85
C ASN A 40 29.77 -27.78 -10.62
N PHE A 41 29.21 -28.02 -9.46
CA PHE A 41 29.93 -27.96 -8.20
C PHE A 41 29.34 -28.96 -7.18
N ASN A 42 30.06 -29.25 -6.12
CA ASN A 42 29.48 -29.90 -4.95
C ASN A 42 29.70 -29.06 -3.70
N ILE A 43 28.93 -29.40 -2.66
CA ILE A 43 29.04 -28.84 -1.32
C ILE A 43 29.63 -29.92 -0.42
N GLU A 44 30.73 -29.60 0.28
CA GLU A 44 31.41 -30.50 1.22
C GLU A 44 31.77 -31.88 0.61
N GLY A 45 32.05 -31.95 -0.67
CA GLY A 45 32.36 -33.22 -1.35
C GLY A 45 31.15 -34.12 -1.65
N GLY A 46 29.94 -33.64 -1.43
CA GLY A 46 28.69 -34.38 -1.68
C GLY A 46 28.35 -34.53 -3.16
N THR A 47 27.10 -34.83 -3.45
CA THR A 47 26.59 -34.99 -4.83
C THR A 47 26.79 -33.73 -5.66
N ALA A 48 27.17 -33.90 -6.93
CA ALA A 48 27.32 -32.79 -7.86
C ALA A 48 25.98 -32.08 -8.09
N ILE A 49 26.00 -30.76 -8.04
CA ILE A 49 24.91 -29.84 -8.34
C ILE A 49 25.21 -29.24 -9.71
N THR A 50 24.27 -29.41 -10.63
CA THR A 50 24.35 -28.89 -11.98
C THR A 50 23.12 -28.08 -12.31
N THR A 51 23.24 -27.07 -13.16
CA THR A 51 22.06 -26.35 -13.67
C THR A 51 21.17 -27.28 -14.50
N THR A 52 19.85 -27.12 -14.37
CA THR A 52 18.85 -27.88 -15.13
C THR A 52 18.70 -27.36 -16.55
N SER A 53 19.09 -26.11 -16.80
CA SER A 53 19.13 -25.50 -18.13
C SER A 53 20.40 -24.68 -18.31
N GLY A 54 20.97 -24.68 -19.52
CA GLY A 54 22.10 -23.79 -19.88
C GLY A 54 21.72 -22.30 -20.01
N SER A 55 20.66 -21.87 -19.38
CA SER A 55 20.16 -20.49 -19.42
C SER A 55 21.15 -19.52 -18.79
N THR A 56 21.36 -18.38 -19.44
CA THR A 56 22.17 -17.28 -18.90
C THR A 56 21.39 -16.37 -17.94
N THR A 57 20.10 -16.61 -17.76
CA THR A 57 19.19 -15.77 -16.97
C THR A 57 18.43 -16.50 -15.89
N LEU A 58 18.33 -17.82 -15.95
CA LEU A 58 17.62 -18.61 -14.94
C LEU A 58 18.52 -18.90 -13.74
N VAL A 59 18.25 -18.26 -12.62
CA VAL A 59 18.96 -18.49 -11.36
C VAL A 59 18.30 -19.63 -10.60
N GLU A 60 19.10 -20.63 -10.26
CA GLU A 60 18.71 -21.76 -9.40
C GLU A 60 19.30 -21.58 -8.01
N ASN A 61 18.70 -22.23 -6.99
CA ASN A 61 19.13 -22.11 -5.61
C ASN A 61 19.28 -23.48 -4.96
N VAL A 62 20.29 -23.61 -4.10
CA VAL A 62 20.44 -24.74 -3.19
C VAL A 62 20.67 -24.22 -1.76
N VAL A 63 20.06 -24.89 -0.79
CA VAL A 63 20.25 -24.59 0.63
C VAL A 63 21.02 -25.74 1.27
N TYR A 64 22.17 -25.43 1.86
CA TYR A 64 22.98 -26.36 2.63
C TYR A 64 22.91 -25.99 4.10
N THR A 65 22.69 -26.98 4.97
CA THR A 65 22.74 -26.79 6.43
C THR A 65 24.10 -27.24 6.91
N TYR A 66 24.88 -26.32 7.49
CA TYR A 66 26.20 -26.62 8.02
C TYR A 66 26.10 -27.59 9.21
N ASN A 67 26.94 -28.59 9.18
CA ASN A 67 27.10 -29.56 10.28
C ASN A 67 28.57 -29.65 10.62
N VAL A 68 28.94 -29.19 11.80
CA VAL A 68 30.33 -29.16 12.25
C VAL A 68 30.97 -30.57 12.32
N ALA A 69 30.17 -31.61 12.59
CA ALA A 69 30.66 -32.99 12.68
C ALA A 69 31.02 -33.60 11.33
N THR A 70 30.47 -33.09 10.24
CA THR A 70 30.71 -33.58 8.87
C THR A 70 31.45 -32.61 7.97
N ALA A 71 31.74 -31.40 8.49
CA ALA A 71 32.39 -30.34 7.70
C ALA A 71 33.84 -30.72 7.35
N THR A 72 34.21 -30.59 6.09
CA THR A 72 35.58 -30.78 5.60
C THR A 72 36.56 -29.78 6.22
N ASN A 73 36.09 -28.57 6.48
CA ASN A 73 36.85 -27.51 7.14
C ASN A 73 35.95 -26.87 8.20
N PRO A 74 36.13 -27.18 9.51
CA PRO A 74 35.34 -26.57 10.56
C PRO A 74 35.34 -25.03 10.51
N GLY A 75 34.16 -24.42 10.61
CA GLY A 75 33.94 -22.98 10.47
C GLY A 75 33.75 -22.51 9.02
N PHE A 76 33.72 -23.43 8.05
CA PHE A 76 33.46 -23.10 6.64
C PHE A 76 32.55 -24.13 5.98
N VAL A 77 31.77 -23.70 5.02
CA VAL A 77 31.15 -24.54 4.00
C VAL A 77 31.98 -24.44 2.73
N THR A 78 32.40 -25.58 2.19
CA THR A 78 33.31 -25.65 1.05
C THR A 78 32.55 -26.03 -0.23
N LEU A 79 32.64 -25.19 -1.26
CA LEU A 79 32.15 -25.51 -2.61
C LEU A 79 33.34 -25.91 -3.48
N ASN A 80 33.27 -27.08 -4.10
CA ASN A 80 34.29 -27.53 -5.04
C ASN A 80 33.73 -27.48 -6.46
N MET A 81 34.38 -26.76 -7.35
CA MET A 81 34.00 -26.66 -8.77
C MET A 81 34.46 -27.90 -9.52
N LEU A 82 33.51 -28.61 -10.13
CA LEU A 82 33.71 -29.92 -10.77
C LEU A 82 33.77 -29.84 -12.30
N GLY A 83 34.10 -30.99 -12.93
CA GLY A 83 34.08 -31.19 -14.36
C GLY A 83 35.24 -30.59 -15.11
N THR A 84 35.12 -30.44 -16.43
CA THR A 84 36.05 -29.79 -17.33
C THR A 84 35.37 -28.68 -18.10
N ASN A 85 35.97 -27.49 -18.15
CA ASN A 85 35.43 -26.33 -18.89
C ASN A 85 34.10 -25.78 -18.40
N TYR A 86 33.73 -26.01 -17.15
CA TYR A 86 32.52 -25.41 -16.54
C TYR A 86 32.80 -24.03 -15.98
N THR A 87 31.79 -23.18 -16.04
CA THR A 87 31.80 -21.85 -15.44
C THR A 87 30.52 -21.67 -14.66
N THR A 88 30.63 -21.50 -13.36
CA THR A 88 29.48 -21.25 -12.48
C THR A 88 29.44 -19.78 -12.09
N TYR A 89 28.31 -19.16 -12.27
CA TYR A 89 28.02 -17.82 -11.75
C TYR A 89 27.24 -17.95 -10.45
N PHE A 90 27.72 -17.28 -9.42
CA PHE A 90 27.06 -17.17 -8.11
C PHE A 90 26.61 -15.72 -7.91
N PRO A 91 25.35 -15.39 -8.22
CA PRO A 91 24.81 -14.05 -7.99
C PRO A 91 24.70 -13.72 -6.51
N GLU A 92 24.48 -14.74 -5.67
CA GLU A 92 24.32 -14.54 -4.24
C GLU A 92 24.72 -15.77 -3.44
N ILE A 93 25.38 -15.56 -2.30
CA ILE A 93 25.60 -16.57 -1.25
C ILE A 93 25.17 -15.93 0.08
N LYS A 94 24.12 -16.47 0.68
CA LYS A 94 23.60 -16.01 1.97
C LYS A 94 23.97 -17.00 3.09
N ILE A 95 24.40 -16.48 4.22
CA ILE A 95 24.67 -17.26 5.43
C ILE A 95 23.67 -16.79 6.48
N GLY A 96 22.96 -17.72 7.11
CA GLY A 96 22.02 -17.41 8.18
C GLY A 96 21.86 -18.58 9.13
N SER A 97 21.82 -18.29 10.42
CA SER A 97 21.41 -19.28 11.42
C SER A 97 19.93 -19.58 11.23
N PRO A 98 19.51 -20.87 11.30
CA PRO A 98 18.10 -21.21 11.20
C PRO A 98 17.33 -20.57 12.36
N ILE A 99 16.35 -19.76 12.03
CA ILE A 99 15.43 -19.20 13.00
C ILE A 99 14.19 -20.10 13.04
N PRO A 100 13.81 -20.66 14.19
CA PRO A 100 12.56 -21.39 14.31
C PRO A 100 11.38 -20.51 13.92
N TYR A 101 10.38 -21.11 13.28
CA TYR A 101 9.17 -20.38 12.96
C TYR A 101 8.49 -19.84 14.23
N THR A 102 8.13 -18.56 14.17
CA THR A 102 7.23 -17.91 15.13
C THR A 102 6.18 -17.13 14.35
N SER A 103 4.94 -17.24 14.78
CA SER A 103 3.82 -16.54 14.09
C SER A 103 3.82 -15.04 14.33
N THR A 104 4.57 -14.54 15.31
CA THR A 104 4.61 -13.12 15.67
C THR A 104 6.00 -12.70 16.09
N ILE A 105 6.49 -11.60 15.51
CA ILE A 105 7.71 -10.90 15.92
C ILE A 105 7.41 -9.41 16.08
N THR A 106 8.29 -8.68 16.77
CA THR A 106 8.04 -7.28 17.15
C THR A 106 9.16 -6.36 16.72
N VAL A 107 8.79 -5.16 16.26
CA VAL A 107 9.68 -4.06 15.86
C VAL A 107 9.41 -2.84 16.73
N GLY A 108 10.47 -2.20 17.22
CA GLY A 108 10.39 -0.99 18.03
C GLY A 108 11.69 -0.69 18.76
N ALA A 109 11.81 0.49 19.37
CA ALA A 109 13.01 0.93 20.03
C ALA A 109 13.50 -0.05 21.12
N ASP A 110 12.56 -0.64 21.85
CA ASP A 110 12.83 -1.60 22.94
C ASP A 110 12.51 -3.06 22.57
N LYS A 111 12.24 -3.35 21.29
CA LYS A 111 11.93 -4.70 20.79
C LYS A 111 13.21 -5.42 20.33
N THR A 112 13.05 -6.70 19.98
CA THR A 112 14.13 -7.52 19.41
C THR A 112 14.69 -6.89 18.15
N TYR A 113 13.81 -6.49 17.25
CA TYR A 113 14.18 -5.82 15.99
C TYR A 113 13.94 -4.32 16.12
N LYS A 114 14.94 -3.53 15.73
CA LYS A 114 14.88 -2.06 15.81
C LYS A 114 14.32 -1.45 14.51
N THR A 115 14.48 -2.16 13.41
CA THR A 115 14.02 -1.76 12.08
C THR A 115 13.12 -2.82 11.45
N ILE A 116 12.32 -2.41 10.48
CA ILE A 116 11.47 -3.33 9.74
C ILE A 116 12.32 -4.25 8.87
N ASN A 117 13.42 -3.73 8.28
CA ASN A 117 14.35 -4.53 7.49
C ASN A 117 15.03 -5.64 8.30
N GLU A 118 15.39 -5.39 9.58
CA GLU A 118 15.89 -6.44 10.47
C GLU A 118 14.85 -7.55 10.67
N ALA A 119 13.58 -7.19 10.89
CA ALA A 119 12.51 -8.15 11.05
C ALA A 119 12.24 -8.94 9.76
N LEU A 120 12.24 -8.29 8.59
CA LEU A 120 12.10 -8.96 7.30
C LEU A 120 13.26 -9.91 7.01
N THR A 121 14.47 -9.53 7.38
CA THR A 121 15.66 -10.41 7.30
C THR A 121 15.49 -11.63 8.20
N ALA A 122 15.02 -11.46 9.42
CA ALA A 122 14.73 -12.56 10.34
C ALA A 122 13.68 -13.51 9.75
N VAL A 123 12.57 -12.98 9.19
CA VAL A 123 11.55 -13.80 8.52
C VAL A 123 12.13 -14.57 7.34
N SER A 124 13.05 -13.97 6.59
CA SER A 124 13.73 -14.66 5.47
C SER A 124 14.57 -15.85 5.91
N ASN A 125 15.06 -15.83 7.14
CA ASN A 125 15.86 -16.89 7.75
C ASN A 125 15.04 -17.90 8.56
N MET A 126 13.71 -17.67 8.72
CA MET A 126 12.84 -18.62 9.43
C MET A 126 12.60 -19.89 8.62
N THR A 127 12.54 -21.01 9.31
CA THR A 127 12.09 -22.28 8.73
C THR A 127 10.56 -22.28 8.65
N ARG A 128 10.02 -22.06 7.45
CA ARG A 128 8.59 -21.86 7.22
C ARG A 128 8.08 -22.74 6.09
N THR A 129 6.84 -23.21 6.22
CA THR A 129 6.07 -23.81 5.13
C THR A 129 5.13 -22.76 4.56
N THR A 130 5.30 -22.39 3.28
CA THR A 130 4.51 -21.33 2.64
C THR A 130 3.86 -21.80 1.35
N THR A 131 3.46 -23.08 1.30
CA THR A 131 2.87 -23.73 0.11
C THR A 131 1.46 -23.26 -0.18
N THR A 132 0.73 -22.77 0.83
CA THR A 132 -0.62 -22.23 0.69
C THR A 132 -0.70 -20.81 1.25
N THR A 133 -1.73 -20.06 0.85
CA THR A 133 -2.04 -18.77 1.47
C THR A 133 -2.29 -19.01 2.96
N ASP A 134 -1.68 -18.16 3.79
CA ASP A 134 -1.74 -18.15 5.26
C ASP A 134 -0.98 -19.26 5.98
N SER A 135 -0.42 -20.27 5.29
CA SER A 135 0.45 -21.24 5.97
C SER A 135 1.71 -20.55 6.51
N ASP A 136 2.06 -20.84 7.75
CA ASP A 136 3.19 -20.26 8.50
C ASP A 136 3.30 -18.73 8.32
N ARG A 137 2.16 -18.05 8.42
CA ARG A 137 2.11 -16.58 8.37
C ARG A 137 2.86 -15.97 9.52
N VAL A 138 3.68 -14.95 9.23
CA VAL A 138 4.37 -14.14 10.23
C VAL A 138 3.73 -12.76 10.31
N THR A 139 3.28 -12.39 11.49
CA THR A 139 2.84 -11.03 11.81
C THR A 139 3.99 -10.27 12.45
N ILE A 140 4.41 -9.20 11.79
CA ILE A 140 5.38 -8.23 12.32
C ILE A 140 4.58 -7.11 12.99
N MET A 141 4.54 -7.14 14.32
CA MET A 141 3.91 -6.11 15.14
C MET A 141 4.87 -4.95 15.29
N ILE A 142 4.48 -3.77 14.82
CA ILE A 142 5.35 -2.58 14.74
C ILE A 142 4.85 -1.54 15.75
N ASP A 143 5.70 -1.15 16.67
CA ASP A 143 5.38 -0.09 17.63
C ASP A 143 5.17 1.25 16.89
N PRO A 144 4.27 2.12 17.38
CA PRO A 144 4.08 3.44 16.80
C PRO A 144 5.38 4.21 16.62
N GLY A 145 5.55 4.82 15.45
CA GLY A 145 6.76 5.56 15.12
C GLY A 145 6.92 5.84 13.63
N ASN A 146 7.94 6.64 13.32
CA ASN A 146 8.33 6.96 11.96
C ASN A 146 9.56 6.14 11.55
N TYR A 147 9.38 5.18 10.66
CA TYR A 147 10.40 4.28 10.13
C TYR A 147 10.82 4.76 8.74
N GLU A 148 11.95 5.47 8.70
CA GLU A 148 12.47 6.01 7.45
C GLU A 148 13.36 4.95 6.77
N GLU A 149 12.69 4.01 6.10
CA GLU A 149 13.28 2.82 5.47
C GLU A 149 12.62 2.54 4.12
N MET A 150 13.42 2.08 3.15
CA MET A 150 12.90 1.36 1.99
C MET A 150 12.81 -0.12 2.36
N ILE A 151 11.68 -0.76 2.10
CA ILE A 151 11.46 -2.16 2.46
C ILE A 151 11.05 -2.99 1.23
N VAL A 152 11.49 -4.25 1.21
CA VAL A 152 11.10 -5.24 0.20
C VAL A 152 10.49 -6.45 0.88
N ILE A 153 9.23 -6.75 0.57
CA ILE A 153 8.54 -7.93 1.07
C ILE A 153 8.75 -9.07 0.08
N SER A 154 9.81 -9.85 0.27
CA SER A 154 10.22 -10.92 -0.66
C SER A 154 9.76 -12.32 -0.23
N LYS A 155 9.12 -12.46 0.94
CA LYS A 155 8.63 -13.75 1.45
C LYS A 155 7.10 -13.73 1.56
N PRO A 156 6.42 -14.82 1.17
CA PRO A 156 4.96 -14.86 1.20
C PRO A 156 4.40 -14.92 2.63
N ASN A 157 3.10 -14.62 2.75
CA ASN A 157 2.33 -14.74 3.99
C ASN A 157 2.92 -13.89 5.14
N ILE A 158 3.19 -12.63 4.86
CA ILE A 158 3.65 -11.65 5.86
C ILE A 158 2.52 -10.65 6.15
N THR A 159 2.34 -10.34 7.42
CA THR A 159 1.51 -9.23 7.88
C THR A 159 2.37 -8.17 8.55
N LEU A 160 2.30 -6.92 8.11
CA LEU A 160 2.76 -5.76 8.87
C LEU A 160 1.58 -5.18 9.63
N LYS A 161 1.70 -5.01 10.94
CA LYS A 161 0.60 -4.55 11.78
C LYS A 161 1.03 -3.50 12.79
N ASN A 162 0.26 -2.42 12.90
CA ASN A 162 0.42 -1.43 13.97
C ASN A 162 0.13 -2.08 15.32
N ALA A 163 1.07 -2.00 16.27
CA ALA A 163 0.99 -2.63 17.59
C ALA A 163 0.22 -1.80 18.63
N SER A 164 -0.18 -0.56 18.30
CA SER A 164 -0.96 0.28 19.23
C SER A 164 -2.30 -0.38 19.59
N ALA A 165 -2.75 -0.21 20.81
CA ALA A 165 -4.09 -0.61 21.24
C ALA A 165 -5.18 0.27 20.59
N THR A 166 -4.83 1.49 20.18
CA THR A 166 -5.70 2.45 19.48
C THR A 166 -5.00 2.94 18.22
N PRO A 167 -4.79 2.07 17.22
CA PRO A 167 -3.98 2.39 16.07
C PRO A 167 -4.59 3.52 15.25
N SER A 168 -3.73 4.40 14.76
CA SER A 168 -4.09 5.57 13.93
C SER A 168 -3.32 5.55 12.61
N ILE A 169 -3.88 6.21 11.61
CA ILE A 169 -3.25 6.53 10.33
C ILE A 169 -3.27 8.05 10.08
N GLY A 170 -3.39 8.85 11.14
CA GLY A 170 -3.48 10.30 11.08
C GLY A 170 -2.15 10.96 10.76
N LEU A 171 -2.21 11.98 9.89
CA LEU A 171 -1.12 12.91 9.63
C LEU A 171 -1.35 14.20 10.41
N LEU A 172 -0.26 14.89 10.78
CA LEU A 172 -0.26 16.14 11.54
C LEU A 172 0.74 17.11 10.93
N ASN A 173 0.64 18.39 11.30
CA ASN A 173 1.61 19.40 10.94
C ASN A 173 1.97 19.39 9.45
N GLN A 174 0.96 19.59 8.59
CA GLN A 174 1.12 19.62 7.13
C GLN A 174 1.65 18.27 6.52
N GLY A 175 1.43 17.16 7.22
CA GLY A 175 1.91 15.82 6.84
C GLY A 175 3.35 15.52 7.30
N VAL A 176 4.04 16.49 7.90
CA VAL A 176 5.42 16.25 8.43
C VAL A 176 5.41 15.26 9.58
N ASP A 177 4.45 15.40 10.49
CA ASP A 177 4.29 14.56 11.67
C ASP A 177 3.14 13.57 11.52
N ILE A 178 3.07 12.61 12.43
CA ILE A 178 2.03 11.59 12.50
C ILE A 178 1.40 11.56 13.90
N ASP A 179 0.19 11.01 13.97
CA ASP A 179 -0.44 10.70 15.25
C ASP A 179 0.47 9.81 16.11
N PRO A 180 0.55 10.03 17.44
CA PRO A 180 1.39 9.23 18.33
C PRO A 180 1.12 7.71 18.31
N ASN A 181 -0.07 7.30 17.86
CA ASN A 181 -0.45 5.89 17.72
C ASN A 181 -0.27 5.36 16.28
N ALA A 182 0.35 6.13 15.40
CA ALA A 182 0.56 5.75 14.01
C ALA A 182 1.91 5.08 13.77
N VAL A 183 1.95 4.17 12.83
CA VAL A 183 3.16 3.60 12.24
C VAL A 183 3.28 4.13 10.83
N ARG A 184 4.35 4.88 10.53
CA ARG A 184 4.67 5.33 9.18
C ARG A 184 5.96 4.71 8.69
N ILE A 185 5.90 4.11 7.49
CA ILE A 185 7.05 3.64 6.72
C ILE A 185 7.24 4.63 5.59
N THR A 186 8.41 5.29 5.51
CA THR A 186 8.66 6.39 4.58
C THR A 186 10.05 6.34 3.97
N SER A 187 10.17 6.84 2.75
CA SER A 187 11.44 7.17 2.10
C SER A 187 11.29 8.45 1.28
N TYR A 188 12.38 8.91 0.66
CA TYR A 188 12.43 10.24 0.02
C TYR A 188 12.97 10.21 -1.41
N TYR A 189 12.98 9.08 -2.10
CA TYR A 189 13.58 8.99 -3.43
C TYR A 189 12.56 9.30 -4.55
N GLY A 190 12.79 10.40 -5.28
CA GLY A 190 12.10 10.70 -6.54
C GLY A 190 12.85 10.11 -7.73
N VAL A 191 12.12 9.64 -8.76
CA VAL A 191 12.71 8.95 -9.92
C VAL A 191 13.71 9.82 -10.70
N GLY A 192 13.44 11.12 -10.81
CA GLY A 192 14.26 12.05 -11.57
C GLY A 192 15.40 12.69 -10.79
N TYR A 193 15.67 12.26 -9.56
CA TYR A 193 16.68 12.84 -8.69
C TYR A 193 17.70 11.81 -8.25
N ASN A 194 18.93 12.26 -8.02
CA ASN A 194 20.01 11.43 -7.55
C ASN A 194 20.58 11.97 -6.25
N TYR A 195 20.68 11.13 -5.24
CA TYR A 195 21.20 11.46 -3.93
C TYR A 195 22.53 10.76 -3.67
N PHE A 196 23.36 11.36 -2.82
CA PHE A 196 24.66 10.81 -2.44
C PHE A 196 24.52 9.41 -1.81
N SER A 197 23.47 9.19 -1.02
CA SER A 197 23.17 7.89 -0.42
C SER A 197 22.89 6.78 -1.44
N GLN A 198 22.55 7.13 -2.68
CA GLN A 198 22.39 6.19 -3.80
C GLN A 198 23.76 5.76 -4.39
N GLY A 199 24.85 6.22 -3.80
CA GLY A 199 26.22 5.89 -4.18
C GLY A 199 26.88 6.92 -5.09
N THR A 200 28.21 6.85 -5.13
CA THR A 200 29.05 7.63 -6.04
C THR A 200 29.01 7.03 -7.45
N ASP A 201 29.48 7.78 -8.44
CA ASP A 201 29.53 7.33 -9.84
C ASP A 201 28.18 6.84 -10.39
N ASN A 202 27.09 7.46 -9.95
CA ASN A 202 25.72 7.12 -10.33
C ASN A 202 25.29 5.70 -9.91
N LYS A 203 25.87 5.17 -8.85
CA LYS A 203 25.46 3.90 -8.25
C LYS A 203 24.53 4.17 -7.05
N TRP A 204 23.66 3.22 -6.83
CA TRP A 204 22.69 3.27 -5.74
C TRP A 204 23.29 2.72 -4.45
N ASN A 205 22.81 3.17 -3.31
CA ASN A 205 23.10 2.53 -2.03
C ASN A 205 22.48 1.12 -1.95
N ALA A 206 22.77 0.37 -0.89
CA ALA A 206 22.28 -1.02 -0.77
C ALA A 206 20.76 -1.13 -0.77
N GLU A 207 20.04 -0.20 -0.15
CA GLU A 207 18.57 -0.19 -0.11
C GLU A 207 18.01 0.08 -1.52
N ALA A 208 18.52 1.10 -2.21
CA ALA A 208 18.10 1.42 -3.57
C ALA A 208 18.45 0.31 -4.57
N LEU A 209 19.60 -0.34 -4.42
CA LEU A 209 19.97 -1.51 -5.22
C LEU A 209 19.01 -2.67 -5.01
N ALA A 210 18.58 -2.93 -3.77
CA ALA A 210 17.60 -3.97 -3.47
C ALA A 210 16.26 -3.69 -4.14
N VAL A 211 15.74 -2.46 -4.02
CA VAL A 211 14.49 -2.05 -4.66
C VAL A 211 14.58 -2.16 -6.18
N ASN A 212 15.69 -1.70 -6.78
CA ASN A 212 15.89 -1.83 -8.23
C ASN A 212 15.90 -3.29 -8.67
N LYS A 213 16.60 -4.15 -7.96
CA LYS A 213 16.68 -5.58 -8.25
C LYS A 213 15.31 -6.25 -8.17
N GLU A 214 14.56 -6.00 -7.13
CA GLU A 214 13.21 -6.55 -6.95
C GLU A 214 12.22 -6.06 -8.02
N ASN A 215 12.45 -4.87 -8.57
CA ASN A 215 11.68 -4.34 -9.69
C ASN A 215 12.24 -4.76 -11.08
N GLY A 216 13.20 -5.66 -11.11
CA GLY A 216 13.79 -6.17 -12.36
C GLY A 216 14.81 -5.25 -13.03
N TYR A 217 15.29 -4.21 -12.36
CA TYR A 217 16.33 -3.33 -12.87
C TYR A 217 17.72 -3.89 -12.63
N THR A 218 18.51 -3.96 -13.70
CA THR A 218 19.92 -4.37 -13.64
C THR A 218 20.89 -3.27 -14.04
N ASN A 219 20.39 -2.15 -14.59
CA ASN A 219 21.19 -0.99 -14.95
C ASN A 219 21.05 0.11 -13.90
N TYR A 220 22.09 0.30 -13.11
CA TYR A 220 22.14 1.26 -11.99
C TYR A 220 22.85 2.58 -12.36
N THR A 221 23.15 2.81 -13.61
CA THR A 221 23.87 4.02 -14.06
C THR A 221 22.93 5.17 -14.43
N ASN A 222 21.65 4.92 -14.53
CA ASN A 222 20.70 5.95 -14.85
C ASN A 222 20.41 6.85 -13.64
N VAL A 223 20.62 8.12 -13.80
CA VAL A 223 20.45 9.13 -12.77
C VAL A 223 19.34 10.13 -13.09
N SER A 224 18.83 10.10 -14.32
CA SER A 224 17.76 11.01 -14.74
C SER A 224 16.36 10.47 -14.41
N GLY A 225 16.24 9.20 -14.09
CA GLY A 225 14.98 8.53 -13.85
C GLY A 225 14.11 8.28 -15.09
N THR A 226 14.53 8.75 -16.25
CA THR A 226 13.71 8.67 -17.47
C THR A 226 13.58 7.27 -18.06
N THR A 227 14.54 6.39 -17.79
CA THR A 227 14.55 5.00 -18.25
C THR A 227 14.14 4.00 -17.17
N ASN A 228 13.94 4.44 -15.93
CA ASN A 228 13.44 3.62 -14.84
C ASN A 228 11.90 3.61 -14.84
N ASN A 229 11.30 2.51 -14.37
CA ASN A 229 9.87 2.46 -14.13
C ASN A 229 9.49 3.35 -12.94
N SER A 230 8.26 3.85 -12.92
CA SER A 230 7.79 4.78 -11.90
C SER A 230 7.81 4.20 -10.48
N TYR A 231 7.83 2.89 -10.33
CA TYR A 231 7.77 2.20 -9.03
C TYR A 231 9.13 1.69 -8.51
N TRP A 232 10.23 1.83 -9.25
CA TRP A 232 11.53 1.30 -8.84
C TRP A 232 12.06 1.91 -7.53
N ASN A 233 11.61 3.11 -7.19
CA ASN A 233 11.98 3.86 -5.99
C ASN A 233 10.89 3.78 -4.91
N ALA A 234 9.97 2.84 -4.99
CA ALA A 234 8.90 2.71 -4.02
C ALA A 234 9.44 2.50 -2.60
N THR A 235 8.82 3.18 -1.64
CA THR A 235 9.14 2.99 -0.22
C THR A 235 8.95 1.55 0.22
N ALA A 236 7.84 0.92 -0.23
CA ALA A 236 7.57 -0.50 0.01
C ALA A 236 7.36 -1.22 -1.31
N VAL A 237 8.20 -2.21 -1.61
CA VAL A 237 8.01 -3.14 -2.72
C VAL A 237 7.43 -4.43 -2.18
N ILE A 238 6.19 -4.74 -2.59
CA ILE A 238 5.49 -5.96 -2.18
C ILE A 238 5.74 -7.02 -3.27
N ASN A 239 6.80 -7.78 -3.13
CA ASN A 239 7.25 -8.77 -4.10
C ASN A 239 6.97 -10.21 -3.65
N SER A 240 5.83 -10.42 -3.00
CA SER A 240 5.39 -11.75 -2.61
C SER A 240 3.89 -11.84 -2.38
N THR A 241 3.35 -13.03 -2.59
CA THR A 241 1.92 -13.34 -2.48
C THR A 241 1.47 -13.43 -1.01
N GLY A 242 0.21 -13.06 -0.75
CA GLY A 242 -0.41 -13.20 0.57
C GLY A 242 0.04 -12.15 1.58
N PHE A 243 0.49 -10.99 1.10
CA PHE A 243 0.86 -9.86 1.97
C PHE A 243 -0.38 -9.17 2.56
N VAL A 244 -0.29 -8.82 3.82
CA VAL A 244 -1.30 -8.01 4.52
C VAL A 244 -0.61 -6.85 5.22
N ALA A 245 -1.14 -5.65 5.11
CA ALA A 245 -0.83 -4.54 5.98
C ALA A 245 -2.07 -4.13 6.78
N ASP A 246 -1.93 -3.87 8.06
CA ASP A 246 -3.02 -3.51 8.97
C ASP A 246 -2.69 -2.22 9.71
N GLN A 247 -3.37 -1.12 9.32
CA GLN A 247 -3.27 0.20 9.92
C GLN A 247 -1.84 0.78 9.89
N ILE A 248 -1.22 0.72 8.72
CA ILE A 248 0.12 1.26 8.42
C ILE A 248 -0.02 2.45 7.46
N ILE A 249 0.81 3.48 7.66
CA ILE A 249 1.01 4.56 6.71
C ILE A 249 2.24 4.21 5.85
N PHE A 250 2.04 4.09 4.53
CA PHE A 250 3.11 4.01 3.55
C PHE A 250 3.23 5.36 2.85
N GLU A 251 4.41 5.93 2.88
CA GLU A 251 4.64 7.25 2.34
C GLU A 251 5.93 7.31 1.51
N ASN A 252 5.88 8.04 0.39
CA ASN A 252 7.10 8.61 -0.17
C ASN A 252 7.05 10.12 0.10
N SER A 253 7.96 10.59 0.95
CA SER A 253 7.97 11.98 1.42
C SER A 253 8.53 12.96 0.39
N TYR A 254 9.07 12.47 -0.75
CA TYR A 254 9.76 13.30 -1.73
C TYR A 254 8.99 14.57 -2.12
N ASN A 255 7.70 14.45 -2.39
CA ASN A 255 6.83 15.56 -2.81
C ASN A 255 6.03 16.15 -1.63
N GLN A 256 6.30 15.76 -0.40
CA GLN A 256 5.56 16.20 0.78
C GLN A 256 6.36 17.18 1.63
N TYR A 257 7.52 16.73 2.10
CA TYR A 257 8.41 17.51 2.98
C TYR A 257 9.81 16.92 2.93
N ILE A 258 10.79 17.65 3.47
CA ILE A 258 12.15 17.14 3.64
C ILE A 258 12.21 16.28 4.91
N SER A 259 12.43 15.00 4.76
CA SER A 259 12.57 14.06 5.88
C SER A 259 13.90 14.24 6.62
N LYS A 260 14.09 13.52 7.74
CA LYS A 260 15.36 13.57 8.47
C LYS A 260 16.51 13.06 7.61
N LYS A 261 16.39 11.86 7.04
CA LYS A 261 17.44 11.27 6.20
C LYS A 261 17.69 12.12 4.94
N GLU A 262 16.64 12.65 4.32
CA GLU A 262 16.80 13.55 3.17
C GLU A 262 17.57 14.83 3.54
N SER A 263 17.34 15.41 4.71
CA SER A 263 18.05 16.61 5.16
C SER A 263 19.54 16.38 5.44
N GLU A 264 19.91 15.13 5.69
CA GLU A 264 21.28 14.68 5.94
C GLU A 264 21.97 14.19 4.64
N ASP A 265 21.23 14.05 3.56
CA ASP A 265 21.70 13.57 2.26
C ASP A 265 22.06 14.74 1.33
N VAL A 266 22.83 14.47 0.33
CA VAL A 266 23.26 15.45 -0.67
C VAL A 266 22.65 15.11 -2.02
N LEU A 267 21.91 16.05 -2.60
CA LEU A 267 21.43 15.92 -3.96
C LEU A 267 22.62 16.04 -4.93
N VAL A 268 22.86 14.98 -5.68
CA VAL A 268 23.88 14.96 -6.73
C VAL A 268 23.30 15.57 -7.99
N LEU A 269 23.76 16.77 -8.36
CA LEU A 269 23.32 17.46 -9.56
C LEU A 269 23.89 16.76 -10.80
N VAL A 270 23.02 16.41 -11.74
CA VAL A 270 23.35 15.84 -13.04
C VAL A 270 22.73 16.70 -14.14
N PRO A 271 23.26 16.67 -15.38
CA PRO A 271 22.67 17.38 -16.50
C PRO A 271 21.19 17.00 -16.68
N GLY A 272 20.31 18.00 -16.76
CA GLY A 272 18.86 17.80 -16.88
C GLY A 272 18.10 17.64 -15.57
N ASN A 273 18.77 17.71 -14.43
CA ASN A 273 18.09 17.67 -13.13
C ASN A 273 17.22 18.94 -12.90
N LYS A 274 16.10 18.75 -12.22
CA LYS A 274 15.02 19.73 -12.07
C LYS A 274 15.27 20.82 -11.00
N GLY A 275 16.48 20.95 -10.49
CA GLY A 275 16.87 22.07 -9.64
C GLY A 275 17.16 21.71 -8.19
N VAL A 276 17.41 22.78 -7.41
CA VAL A 276 17.81 22.67 -6.00
C VAL A 276 16.61 22.47 -5.11
N ARG A 277 16.65 21.46 -4.27
CA ARG A 277 15.67 21.21 -3.20
C ARG A 277 16.10 21.90 -1.90
N PRO A 278 15.15 22.28 -1.02
CA PRO A 278 15.48 22.66 0.36
C PRO A 278 16.23 21.52 1.07
N THR A 279 17.07 21.89 2.03
CA THR A 279 17.84 20.94 2.86
C THR A 279 17.41 20.96 4.33
N THR A 280 16.48 21.83 4.69
CA THR A 280 16.01 21.96 6.07
C THR A 280 14.95 20.88 6.36
N LYS A 281 15.20 20.04 7.36
CA LYS A 281 14.24 19.05 7.85
C LYS A 281 12.87 19.68 8.12
N GLY A 282 11.82 19.05 7.69
CA GLY A 282 10.43 19.50 7.86
C GLY A 282 9.98 20.56 6.86
N SER A 283 10.86 21.03 5.95
CA SER A 283 10.45 21.98 4.92
C SER A 283 9.41 21.35 3.98
N VAL A 284 8.26 22.01 3.84
CA VAL A 284 7.19 21.65 2.91
C VAL A 284 7.26 22.39 1.58
N ALA A 285 8.29 23.25 1.38
CA ALA A 285 8.46 24.03 0.15
C ALA A 285 8.68 23.17 -1.11
N VAL A 286 8.91 21.87 -0.95
CA VAL A 286 9.02 20.88 -2.03
C VAL A 286 7.70 20.64 -2.76
N GLN A 287 6.54 20.87 -2.13
CA GLN A 287 5.24 20.50 -2.67
C GLN A 287 4.94 21.19 -4.01
N ASN A 288 5.26 22.45 -4.15
CA ASN A 288 5.05 23.18 -5.42
C ASN A 288 6.20 23.02 -6.42
N LYS A 289 7.40 22.65 -5.95
CA LYS A 289 8.59 22.54 -6.80
C LYS A 289 8.72 21.19 -7.49
N SER A 290 8.16 20.15 -6.91
CA SER A 290 8.39 18.76 -7.34
C SER A 290 7.09 17.98 -7.56
N PHE A 291 5.96 18.66 -7.75
CA PHE A 291 4.64 18.00 -7.84
C PHE A 291 4.54 17.02 -9.02
N VAL A 292 5.29 17.23 -10.09
CA VAL A 292 5.33 16.35 -11.28
C VAL A 292 6.35 15.21 -11.15
N GLU A 293 7.06 15.10 -10.05
CA GLU A 293 8.06 14.05 -9.87
C GLU A 293 7.40 12.76 -9.38
N ARG A 294 7.71 11.67 -10.07
CA ARG A 294 7.21 10.34 -9.69
C ARG A 294 7.93 9.83 -8.46
N ALA A 295 7.17 9.47 -7.44
CA ALA A 295 7.69 9.05 -6.14
C ALA A 295 6.70 8.07 -5.48
N ALA A 296 6.85 6.79 -5.77
CA ALA A 296 5.92 5.76 -5.32
C ALA A 296 6.09 5.46 -3.82
N ALA A 297 4.96 5.34 -3.11
CA ALA A 297 4.93 4.83 -1.74
C ALA A 297 4.87 3.29 -1.72
N ILE A 298 4.09 2.69 -2.63
CA ILE A 298 3.97 1.24 -2.77
C ILE A 298 4.15 0.86 -4.25
N GLY A 299 4.95 -0.18 -4.47
CA GLY A 299 5.08 -0.86 -5.74
C GLY A 299 4.81 -2.36 -5.59
N ILE A 300 3.88 -2.89 -6.41
CA ILE A 300 3.53 -4.31 -6.46
C ILE A 300 3.92 -4.81 -7.85
N PRO A 301 4.98 -5.63 -8.01
CA PRO A 301 5.37 -6.17 -9.30
C PRO A 301 4.30 -7.04 -9.99
N ASN A 302 4.51 -7.34 -11.26
CA ASN A 302 3.62 -8.21 -12.04
C ASN A 302 3.46 -9.58 -11.40
N GLY A 303 2.25 -10.13 -11.43
CA GLY A 303 1.97 -11.50 -10.97
C GLY A 303 1.91 -11.68 -9.46
N ILE A 304 2.14 -10.65 -8.66
CA ILE A 304 1.98 -10.72 -7.21
C ILE A 304 0.49 -10.79 -6.86
N ASP A 305 0.15 -11.69 -5.96
CA ASP A 305 -1.24 -12.05 -5.72
C ASP A 305 -1.67 -11.92 -4.25
N LYS A 306 -2.97 -11.65 -4.04
CA LYS A 306 -3.60 -11.65 -2.71
C LYS A 306 -2.98 -10.64 -1.73
N VAL A 307 -2.84 -9.39 -2.19
CA VAL A 307 -2.37 -8.28 -1.37
C VAL A 307 -3.56 -7.59 -0.71
N VAL A 308 -3.51 -7.38 0.61
CA VAL A 308 -4.54 -6.70 1.39
C VAL A 308 -3.95 -5.53 2.16
N LEU A 309 -4.51 -4.35 1.97
CA LEU A 309 -4.25 -3.15 2.77
C LEU A 309 -5.49 -2.85 3.61
N ASN A 310 -5.46 -3.25 4.89
CA ASN A 310 -6.58 -3.06 5.82
C ASN A 310 -6.41 -1.75 6.59
N LYS A 311 -7.30 -0.78 6.35
CA LYS A 311 -7.29 0.54 7.01
C LYS A 311 -5.92 1.23 6.97
N CYS A 312 -5.19 1.05 5.87
CA CYS A 312 -3.89 1.68 5.65
C CYS A 312 -4.05 3.08 5.01
N ARG A 313 -3.02 3.89 5.13
CA ARG A 313 -2.89 5.15 4.37
C ARG A 313 -1.71 5.03 3.42
N VAL A 314 -1.92 5.40 2.16
CA VAL A 314 -0.86 5.56 1.16
C VAL A 314 -0.73 7.04 0.84
N VAL A 315 0.47 7.59 0.98
CA VAL A 315 0.74 9.03 0.86
C VAL A 315 1.78 9.28 -0.22
N GLY A 316 1.44 10.15 -1.13
CA GLY A 316 2.32 10.64 -2.18
C GLY A 316 1.66 11.76 -2.97
N ARG A 317 2.16 12.01 -4.16
CA ARG A 317 1.54 12.90 -5.16
C ARG A 317 1.46 12.19 -6.50
N GLN A 318 2.44 12.32 -7.38
CA GLN A 318 2.41 11.59 -8.65
C GLN A 318 2.86 10.13 -8.46
N ASP A 319 2.13 9.20 -9.06
CA ASP A 319 2.48 7.77 -9.13
C ASP A 319 2.65 7.10 -7.75
N SER A 320 1.76 7.38 -6.79
CA SER A 320 1.95 6.97 -5.40
C SER A 320 1.76 5.47 -5.16
N PHE A 321 0.85 4.81 -5.90
CA PHE A 321 0.48 3.41 -5.71
C PHE A 321 0.46 2.66 -7.04
N PHE A 322 1.46 1.82 -7.26
CA PHE A 322 1.58 0.97 -8.44
C PHE A 322 1.15 -0.46 -8.15
N GLY A 323 0.31 -1.02 -9.04
CA GLY A 323 0.02 -2.45 -9.08
C GLY A 323 0.25 -3.03 -10.47
N GLY A 324 1.14 -4.03 -10.54
CA GLY A 324 1.54 -4.67 -11.79
C GLY A 324 0.43 -5.54 -12.40
N THR A 325 0.64 -5.93 -13.64
CA THR A 325 -0.29 -6.78 -14.40
C THR A 325 -0.57 -8.08 -13.65
N THR A 326 -1.83 -8.47 -13.58
CA THR A 326 -2.35 -9.66 -12.90
C THR A 326 -2.23 -9.67 -11.37
N ALA A 327 -1.70 -8.64 -10.75
CA ALA A 327 -1.75 -8.51 -9.30
C ALA A 327 -3.20 -8.36 -8.82
N ARG A 328 -3.60 -9.13 -7.78
CA ARG A 328 -4.91 -8.95 -7.12
C ARG A 328 -4.73 -8.25 -5.78
N VAL A 329 -5.45 -7.13 -5.63
CA VAL A 329 -5.28 -6.23 -4.49
C VAL A 329 -6.63 -5.84 -3.90
N VAL A 330 -6.72 -5.82 -2.57
CA VAL A 330 -7.85 -5.25 -1.83
C VAL A 330 -7.35 -4.15 -0.91
N VAL A 331 -7.91 -2.95 -1.05
CA VAL A 331 -7.76 -1.84 -0.11
C VAL A 331 -9.08 -1.68 0.63
N TYR A 332 -9.07 -1.94 1.93
CA TYR A 332 -10.26 -1.95 2.77
C TYR A 332 -10.26 -0.76 3.73
N LYS A 333 -11.22 0.17 3.60
CA LYS A 333 -11.47 1.31 4.50
C LYS A 333 -10.22 2.13 4.86
N GLY A 334 -9.30 2.28 3.92
CA GLY A 334 -8.09 3.08 4.09
C GLY A 334 -8.21 4.47 3.45
N VAL A 335 -7.08 5.12 3.31
CA VAL A 335 -6.92 6.41 2.62
C VAL A 335 -5.86 6.28 1.53
N MET A 336 -6.24 6.57 0.29
CA MET A 336 -5.31 6.73 -0.83
C MET A 336 -5.17 8.23 -1.08
N MET A 337 -3.98 8.78 -0.84
CA MET A 337 -3.72 10.21 -0.93
C MET A 337 -2.69 10.51 -2.02
N GLY A 338 -3.10 11.31 -3.00
CA GLY A 338 -2.22 11.66 -4.11
C GLY A 338 -2.80 12.68 -5.08
N ALA A 339 -2.09 12.92 -6.17
CA ALA A 339 -2.47 13.87 -7.21
C ALA A 339 -2.47 13.21 -8.61
N THR A 340 -1.40 13.36 -9.38
CA THR A 340 -1.36 12.84 -10.74
C THR A 340 -1.16 11.33 -10.75
N ASP A 341 -2.11 10.60 -11.36
CA ASP A 341 -2.03 9.15 -11.60
C ASP A 341 -1.70 8.33 -10.35
N TYR A 342 -2.23 8.75 -9.20
CA TYR A 342 -1.73 8.23 -7.92
C TYR A 342 -2.14 6.79 -7.62
N ILE A 343 -3.10 6.22 -8.36
CA ILE A 343 -3.42 4.80 -8.39
C ILE A 343 -3.24 4.34 -9.83
N PHE A 344 -2.18 3.56 -10.12
CA PHE A 344 -1.84 3.24 -11.50
C PHE A 344 -1.34 1.81 -11.69
N GLY A 345 -1.27 1.38 -12.94
CA GLY A 345 -0.79 0.06 -13.34
C GLY A 345 -1.87 -0.89 -13.83
N GLY A 346 -1.50 -2.16 -14.00
CA GLY A 346 -2.33 -3.20 -14.63
C GLY A 346 -3.03 -4.14 -13.66
N MET A 347 -3.08 -3.82 -12.38
CA MET A 347 -3.65 -4.68 -11.34
C MET A 347 -5.16 -4.87 -11.47
N ASN A 348 -5.66 -5.93 -10.86
CA ASN A 348 -7.07 -6.17 -10.55
C ASN A 348 -7.28 -5.77 -9.09
N ALA A 349 -7.99 -4.69 -8.83
CA ALA A 349 -8.05 -4.10 -7.50
C ALA A 349 -9.48 -3.73 -7.06
N VAL A 350 -9.79 -3.97 -5.78
CA VAL A 350 -10.99 -3.46 -5.11
C VAL A 350 -10.58 -2.49 -4.02
N PHE A 351 -11.09 -1.27 -4.13
CA PHE A 351 -11.04 -0.24 -3.09
C PHE A 351 -12.41 -0.21 -2.43
N TYR A 352 -12.50 -0.80 -1.24
CA TYR A 352 -13.77 -0.94 -0.53
C TYR A 352 -13.93 0.15 0.52
N GLN A 353 -14.92 1.03 0.34
CA GLN A 353 -15.21 2.15 1.25
C GLN A 353 -13.95 2.96 1.62
N THR A 354 -13.07 3.12 0.62
CA THR A 354 -11.77 3.79 0.76
C THR A 354 -11.92 5.29 0.51
N GLU A 355 -11.22 6.10 1.27
CA GLU A 355 -11.10 7.52 1.03
C GLU A 355 -10.05 7.76 -0.08
N LEU A 356 -10.46 8.48 -1.12
CA LEU A 356 -9.63 8.88 -2.25
C LEU A 356 -9.31 10.38 -2.09
N ALA A 357 -8.27 10.66 -1.31
CA ALA A 357 -7.91 12.01 -0.90
C ALA A 357 -7.02 12.69 -1.95
N MET A 358 -7.56 13.67 -2.64
CA MET A 358 -6.79 14.48 -3.59
C MET A 358 -5.78 15.35 -2.84
N ASN A 359 -4.52 15.36 -3.28
CA ASN A 359 -3.40 16.07 -2.67
C ASN A 359 -2.63 16.88 -3.70
N THR A 360 -3.32 17.78 -4.41
CA THR A 360 -2.66 18.70 -5.34
C THR A 360 -1.97 19.83 -4.58
N SER A 361 -0.88 20.34 -5.17
CA SER A 361 -0.25 21.58 -4.75
C SER A 361 -1.07 22.81 -5.18
N GLU A 362 -0.61 24.00 -4.79
CA GLU A 362 -1.21 25.25 -5.24
C GLU A 362 -0.77 25.67 -6.65
N ASP A 363 0.14 24.91 -7.29
CA ASP A 363 0.54 25.17 -8.67
C ASP A 363 -0.68 24.98 -9.60
N PRO A 364 -0.99 25.95 -10.46
CA PRO A 364 -2.15 25.88 -11.36
C PRO A 364 -2.10 24.70 -12.34
N ASN A 365 -0.91 24.18 -12.65
CA ASN A 365 -0.72 23.06 -13.56
C ASN A 365 -0.81 21.68 -12.87
N ASP A 366 -0.80 21.62 -11.54
CA ASP A 366 -0.95 20.39 -10.80
C ASP A 366 -2.41 19.91 -10.88
N THR A 367 -2.67 18.90 -11.67
CA THR A 367 -4.01 18.34 -11.89
C THR A 367 -4.10 16.94 -11.32
N CYS A 368 -5.15 16.69 -10.54
CA CYS A 368 -5.41 15.36 -10.00
C CYS A 368 -6.05 14.44 -11.04
N TYR A 369 -5.46 13.28 -11.19
CA TYR A 369 -6.05 12.09 -11.83
C TYR A 369 -5.99 10.96 -10.79
N ILE A 370 -7.16 10.54 -10.29
CA ILE A 370 -7.22 9.50 -9.24
C ILE A 370 -6.62 8.20 -9.78
N THR A 371 -6.96 7.84 -11.00
CA THR A 371 -6.52 6.58 -11.61
C THR A 371 -5.81 6.76 -12.95
N ALA A 372 -4.82 5.90 -13.21
CA ALA A 372 -4.20 5.70 -14.51
C ALA A 372 -4.09 4.20 -14.78
N ALA A 373 -5.22 3.59 -15.11
CA ALA A 373 -5.35 2.16 -15.29
C ALA A 373 -4.66 1.67 -16.57
N GLN A 374 -3.93 0.54 -16.48
CA GLN A 374 -3.09 0.01 -17.56
C GLN A 374 -3.45 -1.46 -17.92
N GLN A 375 -4.64 -1.94 -17.57
CA GLN A 375 -5.00 -3.32 -17.88
C GLN A 375 -5.02 -3.53 -19.40
N ALA A 376 -4.32 -4.57 -19.83
CA ALA A 376 -4.43 -5.09 -21.19
C ALA A 376 -5.56 -6.14 -21.27
N THR A 377 -5.75 -6.90 -20.20
CA THR A 377 -6.74 -7.99 -20.08
C THR A 377 -7.24 -8.09 -18.64
N GLY A 378 -8.35 -8.77 -18.42
CA GLY A 378 -8.91 -9.03 -17.09
C GLY A 378 -9.75 -7.89 -16.55
N ARG A 379 -10.02 -7.93 -15.24
CA ARG A 379 -10.69 -6.84 -14.51
C ARG A 379 -9.70 -5.73 -14.18
N GLY A 380 -10.24 -4.54 -14.00
CA GLY A 380 -9.47 -3.38 -13.59
C GLY A 380 -9.72 -2.99 -12.13
N TYR A 381 -9.97 -1.71 -11.90
CA TYR A 381 -10.21 -1.17 -10.56
C TYR A 381 -11.69 -1.03 -10.27
N LEU A 382 -12.11 -1.48 -9.09
CA LEU A 382 -13.44 -1.20 -8.55
C LEU A 382 -13.32 -0.28 -7.33
N MET A 383 -13.80 0.95 -7.46
CA MET A 383 -13.98 1.91 -6.37
C MET A 383 -15.38 1.68 -5.79
N TYR A 384 -15.48 0.78 -4.81
CA TYR A 384 -16.77 0.33 -4.24
C TYR A 384 -17.15 1.18 -3.04
N GLU A 385 -18.19 2.01 -3.16
CA GLU A 385 -18.68 2.91 -2.10
C GLU A 385 -17.57 3.82 -1.53
N CYS A 386 -16.64 4.22 -2.38
CA CYS A 386 -15.53 5.10 -2.00
C CYS A 386 -15.99 6.53 -1.79
N LYS A 387 -15.11 7.34 -1.22
CA LYS A 387 -15.35 8.76 -1.02
C LYS A 387 -14.20 9.58 -1.62
N VAL A 388 -14.51 10.45 -2.58
CA VAL A 388 -13.54 11.42 -3.10
C VAL A 388 -13.52 12.63 -2.18
N THR A 389 -12.36 12.89 -1.58
CA THR A 389 -12.09 13.96 -0.63
C THR A 389 -10.82 14.71 -1.03
N THR A 390 -10.30 15.50 -0.12
CA THR A 390 -8.98 16.14 -0.27
C THR A 390 -8.16 15.94 1.00
N ALA A 391 -6.84 15.95 0.87
CA ALA A 391 -5.95 16.15 2.00
C ALA A 391 -6.38 17.39 2.80
N ILE A 392 -6.33 17.31 4.12
CA ILE A 392 -6.76 18.39 5.01
C ILE A 392 -5.70 19.49 5.04
N PRO A 393 -6.01 20.73 4.58
CA PRO A 393 -5.08 21.85 4.58
C PRO A 393 -4.53 22.13 5.97
N GLY A 394 -3.23 22.40 6.05
CA GLY A 394 -2.53 22.72 7.31
C GLY A 394 -2.32 21.53 8.25
N THR A 395 -2.98 20.41 8.02
CA THR A 395 -2.85 19.19 8.83
C THR A 395 -2.14 18.09 8.04
N GLU A 396 -2.69 17.73 6.88
CA GLU A 396 -2.18 16.63 6.04
C GLU A 396 -1.35 17.13 4.84
N THR A 397 -1.49 18.39 4.50
CA THR A 397 -0.78 19.05 3.40
C THR A 397 -0.47 20.49 3.74
N ALA A 398 0.56 21.05 3.10
CA ALA A 398 0.91 22.47 3.23
C ALA A 398 -0.01 23.42 2.45
N SER A 399 -0.88 22.88 1.58
CA SER A 399 -1.83 23.69 0.83
C SER A 399 -2.73 24.51 1.77
N THR A 400 -3.06 25.72 1.38
CA THR A 400 -3.93 26.62 2.14
C THR A 400 -5.41 26.20 2.00
N TYR A 401 -5.75 25.61 0.88
CA TYR A 401 -7.10 25.23 0.51
C TYR A 401 -7.17 23.75 0.14
N ARG A 402 -8.37 23.18 0.19
CA ARG A 402 -8.65 21.88 -0.41
C ARG A 402 -8.30 21.88 -1.90
N SER A 403 -7.90 20.74 -2.42
CA SER A 403 -7.57 20.60 -3.84
C SER A 403 -8.67 21.17 -4.74
N LYS A 404 -8.24 21.76 -5.84
CA LYS A 404 -9.13 22.09 -6.95
C LYS A 404 -9.71 20.82 -7.57
N PRO A 405 -10.81 20.91 -8.35
CA PRO A 405 -11.35 19.76 -9.08
C PRO A 405 -10.30 19.04 -9.93
N GLY A 406 -10.47 17.73 -10.07
CA GLY A 406 -9.66 16.85 -10.90
C GLY A 406 -10.52 15.86 -11.67
N TYR A 407 -9.98 14.71 -11.98
CA TYR A 407 -10.63 13.66 -12.76
C TYR A 407 -10.66 12.34 -12.00
N PHE A 408 -11.65 11.51 -12.26
CA PHE A 408 -11.65 10.10 -11.83
C PHE A 408 -10.42 9.36 -12.34
N GLY A 409 -9.92 9.78 -13.48
CA GLY A 409 -8.68 9.27 -14.03
C GLY A 409 -8.57 9.45 -15.53
N ARG A 410 -7.54 8.80 -16.07
CA ARG A 410 -7.25 8.75 -17.49
C ARG A 410 -6.75 7.35 -17.89
N PRO A 411 -7.30 6.73 -18.93
CA PRO A 411 -6.83 5.42 -19.37
C PRO A 411 -5.37 5.49 -19.82
N TRP A 412 -4.54 4.54 -19.40
CA TRP A 412 -3.18 4.40 -19.92
C TRP A 412 -3.15 3.52 -21.18
N GLN A 413 -4.08 2.54 -21.25
CA GLN A 413 -4.30 1.74 -22.46
C GLN A 413 -5.64 2.14 -23.09
N ALA A 414 -5.61 2.61 -24.34
CA ALA A 414 -6.83 2.81 -25.09
C ALA A 414 -7.62 1.49 -25.17
N THR A 415 -8.93 1.57 -25.06
CA THR A 415 -9.90 0.47 -25.21
C THR A 415 -9.90 -0.61 -24.14
N THR A 416 -8.79 -0.88 -23.45
CA THR A 416 -8.68 -2.01 -22.50
C THR A 416 -8.68 -1.62 -21.03
N SER A 417 -8.14 -0.44 -20.69
CA SER A 417 -8.17 0.07 -19.30
C SER A 417 -9.59 0.08 -18.75
N GLU A 418 -9.75 -0.49 -17.55
CA GLU A 418 -11.04 -0.61 -16.87
C GLU A 418 -10.99 0.01 -15.47
N VAL A 419 -11.92 0.92 -15.19
CA VAL A 419 -12.14 1.49 -13.85
C VAL A 419 -13.63 1.66 -13.63
N VAL A 420 -14.10 1.28 -12.46
CA VAL A 420 -15.51 1.38 -12.05
C VAL A 420 -15.61 2.21 -10.78
N PHE A 421 -16.30 3.34 -10.84
CA PHE A 421 -16.74 4.07 -9.64
C PHE A 421 -18.18 3.68 -9.34
N TYR A 422 -18.38 2.96 -8.22
CA TYR A 422 -19.67 2.42 -7.81
C TYR A 422 -20.12 3.06 -6.51
N ASN A 423 -21.28 3.73 -6.54
CA ASN A 423 -21.87 4.44 -5.38
C ASN A 423 -20.87 5.35 -4.65
N THR A 424 -19.98 6.00 -5.40
CA THR A 424 -18.93 6.86 -4.85
C THR A 424 -19.50 8.23 -4.51
N THR A 425 -19.21 8.72 -3.30
CA THR A 425 -19.56 10.08 -2.87
C THR A 425 -18.43 11.04 -3.19
N ILE A 426 -18.75 12.19 -3.78
CA ILE A 426 -17.79 13.23 -4.16
C ILE A 426 -18.05 14.48 -3.32
N GLU A 427 -17.03 14.93 -2.58
CA GLU A 427 -17.07 16.16 -1.80
C GLU A 427 -16.87 17.40 -2.67
N THR A 428 -16.93 18.56 -2.03
CA THR A 428 -16.74 19.86 -2.68
C THR A 428 -15.38 20.45 -2.35
N SER A 429 -14.86 21.27 -3.26
CA SER A 429 -13.67 22.09 -3.03
C SER A 429 -14.01 23.32 -2.19
N ASN A 430 -13.05 23.81 -1.41
CA ASN A 430 -13.06 25.14 -0.82
C ASN A 430 -11.94 26.05 -1.37
N ASN A 431 -11.32 25.64 -2.45
CA ASN A 431 -10.38 26.49 -3.18
C ASN A 431 -11.13 27.77 -3.65
N PRO A 432 -10.57 28.97 -3.49
CA PRO A 432 -11.26 30.22 -3.79
C PRO A 432 -11.86 30.29 -5.20
N THR A 433 -11.20 29.70 -6.19
CA THR A 433 -11.69 29.64 -7.59
C THR A 433 -12.81 28.64 -7.80
N TYR A 434 -12.87 27.58 -6.98
CA TYR A 434 -13.76 26.43 -7.17
C TYR A 434 -14.66 26.17 -5.97
N ASN A 435 -14.83 27.16 -5.10
CA ASN A 435 -15.57 26.99 -3.84
C ASN A 435 -16.99 26.46 -4.06
N GLY A 436 -17.32 25.38 -3.38
CA GLY A 436 -18.61 24.69 -3.49
C GLY A 436 -18.77 23.81 -4.74
N GLN A 437 -17.81 23.81 -5.67
CA GLN A 437 -17.85 22.93 -6.82
C GLN A 437 -17.46 21.50 -6.44
N SER A 438 -17.96 20.52 -7.20
CA SER A 438 -17.54 19.12 -7.08
C SER A 438 -16.03 18.98 -7.20
N LEU A 439 -15.43 18.06 -6.45
CA LEU A 439 -14.01 17.72 -6.59
C LEU A 439 -13.70 17.01 -7.92
N ILE A 440 -14.71 16.57 -8.66
CA ILE A 440 -14.54 15.99 -9.99
C ILE A 440 -15.10 16.97 -11.03
N PHE A 441 -14.27 17.33 -12.01
CA PHE A 441 -14.71 18.15 -13.13
C PHE A 441 -15.93 17.55 -13.83
N PRO A 442 -16.83 18.36 -14.41
CA PRO A 442 -18.02 17.86 -15.11
C PRO A 442 -17.70 16.78 -16.15
N LEU A 443 -16.57 16.87 -16.85
CA LEU A 443 -16.11 15.88 -17.83
C LEU A 443 -15.84 14.50 -17.20
N GLY A 444 -15.51 14.41 -15.91
CA GLY A 444 -15.27 13.20 -15.15
C GLY A 444 -13.97 12.48 -15.49
N TRP A 445 -13.71 12.27 -16.77
CA TRP A 445 -12.60 11.49 -17.30
C TRP A 445 -11.77 12.29 -18.30
N ASN A 446 -10.47 12.00 -18.38
CA ASN A 446 -9.53 12.63 -19.30
C ASN A 446 -8.85 11.57 -20.18
N ASN A 447 -8.52 11.90 -21.42
CA ASN A 447 -7.91 10.97 -22.38
C ASN A 447 -6.46 11.31 -22.75
N SER A 448 -5.82 12.22 -22.01
CA SER A 448 -4.51 12.77 -22.38
C SER A 448 -3.34 11.79 -22.21
N LEU A 449 -3.54 10.62 -21.59
CA LEU A 449 -2.45 9.65 -21.37
C LEU A 449 -2.39 8.61 -22.49
N GLY A 450 -3.38 7.71 -22.59
CA GLY A 450 -3.38 6.62 -23.56
C GLY A 450 -4.55 6.63 -24.54
N GLY A 451 -5.49 7.56 -24.40
CA GLY A 451 -6.67 7.68 -25.26
C GLY A 451 -7.98 7.30 -24.56
N ASN A 452 -8.97 6.89 -25.34
CA ASN A 452 -10.31 6.63 -24.86
C ASN A 452 -10.51 5.16 -24.49
N SER A 453 -11.22 4.87 -23.40
CA SER A 453 -11.71 3.54 -23.07
C SER A 453 -13.17 3.60 -22.61
N ALA A 454 -14.06 2.90 -23.31
CA ALA A 454 -15.46 2.78 -22.92
C ALA A 454 -15.65 1.99 -21.59
N LYS A 455 -14.58 1.39 -21.05
CA LYS A 455 -14.57 0.69 -19.75
C LYS A 455 -14.29 1.62 -18.57
N MET A 456 -14.34 2.94 -18.76
CA MET A 456 -14.38 3.93 -17.69
C MET A 456 -15.83 4.08 -17.24
N TYR A 457 -16.20 3.39 -16.17
CA TYR A 457 -17.57 3.24 -15.72
C TYR A 457 -17.91 4.07 -14.50
N GLU A 458 -19.11 4.59 -14.44
CA GLU A 458 -19.74 5.18 -13.26
C GLU A 458 -21.12 4.57 -13.04
N TYR A 459 -21.48 4.31 -11.77
CA TYR A 459 -22.81 3.94 -11.33
C TYR A 459 -23.10 4.50 -9.95
N GLY A 460 -24.24 5.21 -9.82
CA GLY A 460 -24.71 5.68 -8.51
C GLY A 460 -23.82 6.72 -7.84
N THR A 461 -23.05 7.49 -8.59
CA THR A 461 -22.20 8.58 -8.07
C THR A 461 -23.05 9.65 -7.38
N ILE A 462 -22.62 10.08 -6.18
CA ILE A 462 -23.31 11.08 -5.34
C ILE A 462 -22.46 12.35 -5.27
N GLU A 463 -22.97 13.44 -5.82
CA GLU A 463 -22.30 14.76 -5.85
C GLU A 463 -22.79 15.61 -4.65
N ASN A 464 -21.93 15.86 -3.66
CA ASN A 464 -22.26 16.71 -2.52
C ASN A 464 -22.43 18.20 -2.88
N SER A 465 -21.97 18.59 -4.07
CA SER A 465 -22.25 19.91 -4.66
C SER A 465 -23.73 20.13 -4.99
N GLY A 466 -24.53 19.07 -5.06
CA GLY A 466 -25.91 19.09 -5.51
C GLY A 466 -26.07 19.22 -7.04
N VAL A 467 -24.98 19.29 -7.77
CA VAL A 467 -24.98 19.39 -9.25
C VAL A 467 -24.91 18.00 -9.86
N ASN A 468 -25.84 17.67 -10.74
CA ASN A 468 -25.77 16.43 -11.51
C ASN A 468 -24.93 16.64 -12.78
N ASN A 469 -23.72 16.13 -12.79
CA ASN A 469 -22.79 16.22 -13.91
C ASN A 469 -22.91 15.07 -14.93
N ALA A 470 -23.88 14.17 -14.80
CA ALA A 470 -24.01 12.98 -15.66
C ALA A 470 -24.02 13.32 -17.16
N ALA A 471 -24.77 14.35 -17.54
CA ALA A 471 -24.87 14.78 -18.96
C ALA A 471 -23.57 15.43 -19.51
N SER A 472 -22.65 15.82 -18.63
CA SER A 472 -21.39 16.49 -19.00
C SER A 472 -20.19 15.54 -19.02
N ARG A 473 -20.39 14.26 -18.69
CA ARG A 473 -19.32 13.26 -18.69
C ARG A 473 -18.76 13.05 -20.10
N ALA A 474 -17.49 12.69 -20.18
CA ALA A 474 -16.83 12.39 -21.45
C ALA A 474 -17.64 11.36 -22.24
N ALA A 475 -17.99 11.69 -23.48
CA ALA A 475 -18.91 10.89 -24.31
C ALA A 475 -18.39 9.46 -24.61
N TRP A 476 -17.11 9.23 -24.41
CA TRP A 476 -16.47 7.90 -24.57
C TRP A 476 -16.46 7.08 -23.28
N ALA A 477 -16.75 7.66 -22.11
CA ALA A 477 -16.95 6.93 -20.87
C ALA A 477 -18.38 6.37 -20.78
N THR A 478 -18.60 5.42 -19.88
CA THR A 478 -19.90 4.74 -19.78
C THR A 478 -20.56 5.01 -18.43
N LEU A 479 -21.69 5.71 -18.46
CA LEU A 479 -22.58 5.85 -17.31
C LEU A 479 -23.57 4.68 -17.32
N LEU A 480 -23.50 3.84 -16.32
CA LEU A 480 -24.36 2.66 -16.18
C LEU A 480 -25.72 3.04 -15.58
N THR A 481 -26.77 2.44 -16.10
CA THR A 481 -28.14 2.58 -15.58
C THR A 481 -28.52 1.44 -14.62
N THR A 482 -27.75 0.36 -14.63
CA THR A 482 -27.87 -0.78 -13.75
C THR A 482 -26.48 -1.19 -13.25
N PRO A 483 -26.33 -1.86 -12.09
CA PRO A 483 -25.03 -2.27 -11.57
C PRO A 483 -24.44 -3.48 -12.31
N VAL A 484 -24.42 -3.41 -13.65
CA VAL A 484 -23.91 -4.46 -14.53
C VAL A 484 -23.02 -3.83 -15.60
N LEU A 485 -21.82 -4.35 -15.77
CA LEU A 485 -20.86 -3.92 -16.78
C LEU A 485 -21.33 -4.29 -18.19
N ALA A 486 -20.74 -3.68 -19.21
CA ALA A 486 -21.09 -3.93 -20.62
C ALA A 486 -20.93 -5.40 -21.06
N ASP A 487 -20.09 -6.17 -20.38
CA ASP A 487 -19.89 -7.61 -20.62
C ASP A 487 -20.87 -8.52 -19.85
N GLY A 488 -21.87 -7.93 -19.17
CA GLY A 488 -22.84 -8.68 -18.37
C GLY A 488 -22.41 -9.01 -16.95
N THR A 489 -21.21 -8.61 -16.53
CA THR A 489 -20.72 -8.88 -15.16
C THR A 489 -21.40 -7.95 -14.16
N ALA A 490 -22.06 -8.52 -13.13
CA ALA A 490 -22.58 -7.74 -12.01
C ALA A 490 -21.43 -7.09 -11.21
N ILE A 491 -21.61 -5.82 -10.84
CA ILE A 491 -20.63 -5.07 -10.06
C ILE A 491 -20.75 -5.53 -8.61
N THR A 492 -19.86 -6.43 -8.21
CA THR A 492 -19.69 -6.90 -6.84
C THR A 492 -18.20 -6.99 -6.53
N THR A 493 -17.84 -6.82 -5.27
CA THR A 493 -16.43 -6.97 -4.84
C THR A 493 -15.89 -8.35 -5.22
N PHE A 494 -16.68 -9.40 -5.03
CA PHE A 494 -16.33 -10.76 -5.39
C PHE A 494 -15.98 -10.93 -6.87
N ASN A 495 -16.74 -10.34 -7.79
CA ASN A 495 -16.47 -10.46 -9.22
C ASN A 495 -15.15 -9.80 -9.66
N PHE A 496 -14.60 -8.91 -8.81
CA PHE A 496 -13.31 -8.27 -9.04
C PHE A 496 -12.15 -8.94 -8.29
N THR A 497 -12.41 -9.77 -7.27
CA THR A 497 -11.35 -10.43 -6.49
C THR A 497 -11.21 -11.92 -6.80
N LYS A 498 -12.31 -12.59 -7.18
CA LYS A 498 -12.41 -14.05 -7.21
C LYS A 498 -11.30 -14.78 -7.99
N GLY A 499 -10.81 -14.18 -9.09
CA GLY A 499 -9.86 -14.86 -9.96
C GLY A 499 -10.37 -16.25 -10.39
N THR A 500 -9.48 -17.23 -10.43
CA THR A 500 -9.80 -18.65 -10.71
C THR A 500 -9.95 -19.49 -9.43
N ASP A 501 -9.57 -18.95 -8.28
CA ASP A 501 -9.53 -19.63 -6.98
C ASP A 501 -10.57 -19.11 -5.97
N ASN A 502 -11.48 -18.24 -6.42
CA ASN A 502 -12.55 -17.65 -5.61
C ASN A 502 -12.04 -16.85 -4.39
N TRP A 503 -10.91 -16.20 -4.50
CA TRP A 503 -10.38 -15.38 -3.42
C TRP A 503 -11.30 -14.20 -3.11
N ASP A 504 -11.78 -14.12 -1.87
CA ASP A 504 -12.64 -13.04 -1.37
C ASP A 504 -12.31 -12.71 0.09
N PRO A 505 -11.41 -11.74 0.35
CA PRO A 505 -11.05 -11.37 1.71
C PRO A 505 -12.07 -10.42 2.37
N ILE A 506 -12.94 -9.76 1.61
CA ILE A 506 -13.79 -8.68 2.09
C ILE A 506 -14.80 -9.13 3.16
N PRO A 507 -15.50 -10.26 3.03
CA PRO A 507 -16.40 -10.73 4.09
C PRO A 507 -15.70 -10.95 5.44
N ALA A 508 -14.48 -11.50 5.41
CA ALA A 508 -13.69 -11.70 6.62
C ALA A 508 -13.22 -10.36 7.23
N LEU A 509 -12.84 -9.39 6.39
CA LEU A 509 -12.48 -8.04 6.84
C LEU A 509 -13.68 -7.31 7.46
N ILE A 510 -14.88 -7.44 6.88
CA ILE A 510 -16.11 -6.89 7.45
C ILE A 510 -16.42 -7.54 8.81
N ALA A 511 -16.29 -8.86 8.89
CA ALA A 511 -16.57 -9.60 10.13
C ALA A 511 -15.55 -9.28 11.24
N ALA A 512 -14.29 -9.02 10.89
CA ALA A 512 -13.22 -8.62 11.81
C ALA A 512 -13.27 -7.13 12.18
N ASP A 513 -13.93 -6.32 11.36
CA ASP A 513 -14.11 -4.90 11.66
C ASP A 513 -15.10 -4.82 12.83
N PRO A 514 -14.67 -4.40 14.05
CA PRO A 514 -15.61 -4.27 15.13
C PRO A 514 -16.73 -3.40 14.61
N LEU A 515 -17.97 -3.84 14.79
CA LEU A 515 -19.17 -3.09 14.41
C LEU A 515 -19.00 -1.71 15.05
N GLY A 516 -18.29 -0.87 14.33
CA GLY A 516 -18.02 0.49 14.75
C GLY A 516 -19.38 1.13 14.86
N THR A 517 -19.89 1.22 16.08
CA THR A 517 -20.59 2.45 16.37
C THR A 517 -19.58 3.52 16.02
N LYS A 518 -19.60 4.03 14.76
CA LYS A 518 -19.06 5.36 14.51
C LYS A 518 -19.63 6.13 15.67
N LYS A 519 -18.78 6.65 16.56
CA LYS A 519 -19.15 7.80 17.35
C LYS A 519 -19.41 8.89 16.31
N TYR A 520 -20.60 8.86 15.72
CA TYR A 520 -21.18 10.10 15.29
C TYR A 520 -21.30 10.85 16.60
N GLU A 521 -20.39 11.75 16.86
CA GLU A 521 -20.71 12.91 17.67
C GLU A 521 -21.79 13.62 16.87
N ALA A 522 -23.01 13.10 17.01
CA ALA A 522 -24.14 13.70 16.38
C ALA A 522 -24.28 15.03 17.10
N THR A 523 -24.12 16.09 16.36
CA THR A 523 -24.41 17.48 16.77
C THR A 523 -25.89 17.70 17.11
N ILE A 524 -26.73 16.65 17.07
CA ILE A 524 -28.11 16.81 17.40
C ILE A 524 -28.30 17.03 18.92
N SER A 525 -29.04 18.06 19.25
CA SER A 525 -29.27 18.48 20.62
C SER A 525 -30.13 17.49 21.42
N VAL A 526 -30.96 16.70 20.73
CA VAL A 526 -31.88 15.71 21.35
C VAL A 526 -31.06 14.58 21.98
N ASN A 527 -31.49 14.17 23.17
CA ASN A 527 -30.86 13.07 23.91
C ASN A 527 -31.92 12.09 24.45
N ALA A 528 -31.48 10.86 24.76
CA ALA A 528 -32.28 9.88 25.49
C ALA A 528 -31.49 9.35 26.68
N THR A 529 -32.16 9.23 27.82
CA THR A 529 -31.60 8.67 29.05
C THR A 529 -32.59 7.66 29.64
N ALA A 530 -32.11 6.72 30.44
CA ALA A 530 -32.93 5.76 31.14
C ALA A 530 -32.87 6.00 32.66
N TYR A 531 -34.02 5.95 33.32
CA TYR A 531 -34.12 5.90 34.76
C TYR A 531 -35.13 4.80 35.14
N LYS A 532 -34.63 3.72 35.76
CA LYS A 532 -35.44 2.49 35.97
C LYS A 532 -36.01 2.01 34.63
N ASN A 533 -37.31 1.73 34.59
CA ASN A 533 -38.01 1.29 33.38
C ASN A 533 -38.45 2.44 32.46
N ASN A 534 -38.12 3.69 32.78
CA ASN A 534 -38.55 4.86 32.01
C ASN A 534 -37.41 5.40 31.13
N ILE A 535 -37.70 5.60 29.85
CA ILE A 535 -36.83 6.28 28.90
C ILE A 535 -37.32 7.72 28.76
N VAL A 536 -36.43 8.67 28.96
CA VAL A 536 -36.68 10.10 28.81
C VAL A 536 -35.99 10.62 27.57
N VAL A 537 -36.74 11.18 26.63
CA VAL A 537 -36.23 11.90 25.45
C VAL A 537 -36.29 13.38 25.75
N SER A 538 -35.18 14.08 25.69
CA SER A 538 -35.03 15.47 26.14
C SER A 538 -34.34 16.35 25.11
N ASN A 539 -34.46 17.67 25.21
CA ASN A 539 -33.96 18.69 24.30
C ASN A 539 -34.55 18.59 22.89
N VAL A 540 -35.78 18.19 22.75
CA VAL A 540 -36.49 18.12 21.47
C VAL A 540 -36.87 19.52 21.02
N LYS A 541 -36.24 20.02 19.97
CA LYS A 541 -36.46 21.36 19.38
C LYS A 541 -37.17 21.34 18.03
N SER A 542 -37.31 20.18 17.42
CA SER A 542 -37.95 19.95 16.12
C SER A 542 -38.55 18.56 16.07
N ALA A 543 -39.38 18.30 15.06
CA ALA A 543 -39.95 16.96 14.83
C ALA A 543 -38.84 15.90 14.88
N THR A 544 -38.93 15.02 15.87
CA THR A 544 -37.93 13.99 16.14
C THR A 544 -38.58 12.61 16.09
N LYS A 545 -38.09 11.78 15.17
CA LYS A 545 -38.45 10.37 15.09
C LYS A 545 -37.66 9.57 16.11
N VAL A 546 -38.35 8.81 16.95
CA VAL A 546 -37.78 7.95 17.97
C VAL A 546 -38.04 6.49 17.60
N ASN A 547 -37.00 5.73 17.37
CA ASN A 547 -37.06 4.29 17.15
C ASN A 547 -36.31 3.55 18.25
N VAL A 548 -36.93 2.52 18.81
CA VAL A 548 -36.35 1.69 19.87
C VAL A 548 -36.17 0.27 19.34
N TYR A 549 -34.96 -0.23 19.45
CA TYR A 549 -34.58 -1.58 19.00
C TYR A 549 -34.12 -2.43 20.18
N ALA A 550 -34.47 -3.70 20.17
CA ALA A 550 -33.86 -4.71 21.01
C ALA A 550 -32.44 -5.05 20.50
N MET A 551 -31.62 -5.72 21.31
CA MET A 551 -30.26 -6.10 20.97
C MET A 551 -30.15 -7.05 19.78
N ASN A 552 -31.23 -7.75 19.42
CA ASN A 552 -31.30 -8.58 18.21
C ASN A 552 -31.68 -7.80 16.94
N GLY A 553 -31.79 -6.46 17.03
CA GLY A 553 -32.14 -5.58 15.93
C GLY A 553 -33.64 -5.44 15.65
N SER A 554 -34.52 -6.11 16.37
CA SER A 554 -35.96 -5.97 16.18
C SER A 554 -36.47 -4.60 16.67
N LEU A 555 -37.29 -3.93 15.85
CA LEU A 555 -37.94 -2.67 16.20
C LEU A 555 -39.05 -2.94 17.24
N VAL A 556 -38.92 -2.36 18.41
CA VAL A 556 -39.87 -2.55 19.54
C VAL A 556 -40.85 -1.40 19.63
N LYS A 557 -40.42 -0.17 19.35
CA LYS A 557 -41.27 1.01 19.40
C LYS A 557 -40.78 2.03 18.35
N SER A 558 -41.74 2.73 17.73
CA SER A 558 -41.46 3.84 16.81
C SER A 558 -42.57 4.90 16.98
N PHE A 559 -42.16 6.16 17.13
CA PHE A 559 -43.08 7.30 17.20
C PHE A 559 -42.34 8.59 16.83
N GLU A 560 -43.08 9.66 16.64
CA GLU A 560 -42.58 11.01 16.40
C GLU A 560 -43.04 11.95 17.51
N THR A 561 -42.18 12.87 17.94
CA THR A 561 -42.49 13.89 18.95
C THR A 561 -41.87 15.23 18.56
N ASN A 562 -42.56 16.31 18.95
CA ASN A 562 -42.12 17.68 18.79
C ASN A 562 -41.71 18.33 20.13
N THR A 563 -41.84 17.59 21.23
CA THR A 563 -41.54 18.04 22.59
C THR A 563 -40.81 16.94 23.35
N ASP A 564 -40.18 17.29 24.44
CA ASP A 564 -39.64 16.34 25.39
C ASP A 564 -40.73 15.36 25.84
N THR A 565 -40.36 14.10 25.92
CA THR A 565 -41.32 13.02 26.20
C THR A 565 -40.64 11.88 26.96
N ASN A 566 -41.47 10.99 27.51
CA ASN A 566 -40.98 9.78 28.15
C ASN A 566 -41.91 8.59 27.87
N PHE A 567 -41.36 7.39 28.02
CA PHE A 567 -42.10 6.13 27.85
C PHE A 567 -41.43 4.99 28.61
N ASN A 568 -42.22 4.00 28.98
CA ASN A 568 -41.73 2.84 29.71
C ASN A 568 -41.34 1.70 28.75
N LEU A 569 -40.29 0.97 29.13
CA LEU A 569 -39.87 -0.30 28.55
C LEU A 569 -39.65 -1.32 29.67
N ASN A 570 -39.79 -2.59 29.35
CA ASN A 570 -39.41 -3.67 30.28
C ASN A 570 -37.92 -3.61 30.61
N ALA A 571 -37.49 -4.28 31.68
CA ALA A 571 -36.07 -4.42 32.01
C ALA A 571 -35.32 -5.04 30.82
N GLY A 572 -34.21 -4.42 30.43
CA GLY A 572 -33.43 -4.87 29.26
C GLY A 572 -32.47 -3.81 28.74
N ILE A 573 -31.71 -4.21 27.71
CA ILE A 573 -30.82 -3.31 26.97
C ILE A 573 -31.47 -2.92 25.64
N TRP A 574 -31.52 -1.61 25.38
CA TRP A 574 -32.21 -1.02 24.24
C TRP A 574 -31.27 -0.09 23.45
N ILE A 575 -31.46 -0.03 22.15
CA ILE A 575 -30.84 0.98 21.28
C ILE A 575 -31.96 1.96 20.89
N VAL A 576 -31.86 3.21 21.37
CA VAL A 576 -32.76 4.30 21.00
C VAL A 576 -32.14 5.15 19.92
N VAL A 577 -32.79 5.21 18.76
CA VAL A 577 -32.35 6.00 17.62
C VAL A 577 -33.23 7.24 17.51
N LEU A 578 -32.61 8.41 17.60
CA LEU A 578 -33.24 9.72 17.51
C LEU A 578 -32.84 10.34 16.16
N LYS A 579 -33.83 10.78 15.37
CA LYS A 579 -33.57 11.39 14.04
C LYS A 579 -34.45 12.64 13.89
N ASN A 580 -33.82 13.76 13.54
CA ASN A 580 -34.47 15.03 13.23
C ASN A 580 -33.75 15.74 12.06
N ASN A 581 -34.07 17.02 11.83
CA ASN A 581 -33.43 17.84 10.80
C ASN A 581 -31.95 18.18 11.06
N GLU A 582 -31.47 18.05 12.31
CA GLU A 582 -30.04 18.22 12.66
C GLU A 582 -29.23 16.95 12.39
N GLY A 583 -29.85 15.78 12.18
CA GLY A 583 -29.20 14.52 11.96
C GLY A 583 -29.79 13.33 12.71
N GLN A 584 -28.95 12.36 13.06
CA GLN A 584 -29.34 11.13 13.75
C GLN A 584 -28.36 10.80 14.88
N LYS A 585 -28.90 10.36 16.04
CA LYS A 585 -28.10 9.89 17.19
C LYS A 585 -28.66 8.57 17.69
N SER A 586 -27.77 7.66 18.08
CA SER A 586 -28.15 6.39 18.71
C SER A 586 -27.60 6.34 20.13
N VAL A 587 -28.42 5.92 21.06
CA VAL A 587 -28.08 5.81 22.49
C VAL A 587 -28.40 4.41 22.97
N LYS A 588 -27.43 3.74 23.60
CA LYS A 588 -27.63 2.45 24.26
C LYS A 588 -28.07 2.69 25.71
N LEU A 589 -29.18 2.16 26.09
CA LEU A 589 -29.80 2.37 27.41
C LEU A 589 -30.10 1.04 28.10
N LEU A 590 -29.98 1.04 29.41
CA LEU A 590 -30.37 -0.06 30.30
C LEU A 590 -31.56 0.35 31.13
N THR A 591 -32.63 -0.44 31.06
CA THR A 591 -33.79 -0.35 31.97
C THR A 591 -33.80 -1.51 32.96
N TYR A 592 -34.20 -1.30 34.19
CA TYR A 592 -34.17 -2.31 35.27
C TYR A 592 -35.29 -2.09 36.31
#